data_77562e674bfac421b7a3fc1d3c476194
#
_entry.id   77562e674bfac421b7a3fc1d3c476194
#
_cell.length_a   1.000
_cell.length_b   1.000
_cell.length_c   1.000
_cell.angle_alpha   90.00
_cell.angle_beta   90.00
_cell.angle_gamma   90.00
#
_symmetry.space_group_name_H-M   'P 1'
#
loop_
_entity.id
_entity.type
_entity.pdbx_description
1 polymer ?
#
loop_
_entity_poly.entity_id
_entity_poly.type
_entity_poly.pdbx_seq_one_letter_code
_entity_poly.pdbx_strand_id
1 'polypeptide(L)'
;MTGWIRACAAFILYLALGVAHALTVAELQQLLQGAPKSEARYEETRESPWLSSPVTTRGTLRATPQMLEKRVESPREETWRLLEDRAEWIGPGGGGRKQILFSQAPALQVLADVSRRATAGDLAALARDFDIVVRGDERVWSAQLQPRTPDVTRQLESIELQGTGNRLQVLIVVERRGERTTTRLLP
;
A
#
# COMPACT_ATOMS: atom_id res chain seq x y z
N MET A 1 8.85 -79.30 -6.18
CA MET A 1 8.88 -78.41 -7.41
C MET A 1 8.30 -77.09 -7.02
N THR A 2 9.13 -76.12 -6.82
CA THR A 2 8.95 -74.86 -6.11
C THR A 2 8.53 -73.76 -7.10
N GLY A 3 7.31 -73.19 -6.93
CA GLY A 3 6.81 -72.05 -7.68
C GLY A 3 7.00 -70.75 -6.86
N TRP A 4 7.83 -69.81 -7.34
CA TRP A 4 8.06 -68.53 -6.75
C TRP A 4 7.02 -67.52 -7.25
N ILE A 5 6.20 -67.01 -6.34
CA ILE A 5 5.28 -65.92 -6.60
C ILE A 5 6.04 -64.63 -6.31
N ARG A 6 6.32 -63.85 -7.36
CA ARG A 6 6.89 -62.50 -7.26
C ARG A 6 5.74 -61.50 -7.01
N ALA A 7 5.62 -61.00 -5.82
CA ALA A 7 4.73 -59.88 -5.49
C ALA A 7 5.40 -58.57 -5.95
N CYS A 8 4.85 -57.91 -6.98
CA CYS A 8 5.17 -56.54 -7.36
C CYS A 8 4.39 -55.58 -6.45
N ALA A 9 5.05 -55.02 -5.46
CA ALA A 9 4.50 -53.91 -4.69
C ALA A 9 4.63 -52.61 -5.53
N ALA A 10 3.52 -52.15 -6.10
CA ALA A 10 3.45 -50.85 -6.76
C ALA A 10 3.38 -49.78 -5.69
N PHE A 11 4.47 -49.06 -5.50
CA PHE A 11 4.55 -47.88 -4.62
C PHE A 11 3.95 -46.69 -5.36
N ILE A 12 2.67 -46.40 -5.11
CA ILE A 12 1.99 -45.23 -5.66
C ILE A 12 2.46 -44.01 -4.84
N LEU A 13 3.42 -43.26 -5.43
CA LEU A 13 3.91 -42.00 -4.91
C LEU A 13 2.81 -40.93 -5.17
N TYR A 14 1.97 -40.64 -4.19
CA TYR A 14 1.07 -39.49 -4.23
C TYR A 14 1.90 -38.21 -4.15
N LEU A 15 2.20 -37.62 -5.29
CA LEU A 15 2.62 -36.21 -5.33
C LEU A 15 1.40 -35.37 -4.92
N ALA A 16 1.36 -34.97 -3.67
CA ALA A 16 0.49 -33.88 -3.22
C ALA A 16 0.98 -32.59 -3.91
N LEU A 17 0.46 -32.29 -5.08
CA LEU A 17 0.54 -30.99 -5.70
C LEU A 17 -0.21 -30.03 -4.76
N GLY A 18 0.52 -29.38 -3.88
CA GLY A 18 0.00 -28.26 -3.11
C GLY A 18 -0.49 -27.22 -4.10
N VAL A 19 -1.80 -27.09 -4.24
CA VAL A 19 -2.41 -26.02 -5.02
C VAL A 19 -2.01 -24.72 -4.30
N ALA A 20 -1.02 -24.02 -4.84
CA ALA A 20 -0.69 -22.66 -4.38
C ALA A 20 -1.94 -21.81 -4.61
N HIS A 21 -2.71 -21.59 -3.56
CA HIS A 21 -3.89 -20.75 -3.63
C HIS A 21 -3.40 -19.29 -3.78
N ALA A 22 -3.68 -18.69 -4.93
CA ALA A 22 -3.37 -17.30 -5.16
C ALA A 22 -4.31 -16.44 -4.30
N LEU A 23 -3.74 -15.54 -3.51
CA LEU A 23 -4.48 -14.67 -2.61
C LEU A 23 -5.44 -13.77 -3.43
N THR A 24 -6.71 -13.76 -3.05
CA THR A 24 -7.71 -12.87 -3.66
C THR A 24 -7.70 -11.48 -3.03
N VAL A 25 -8.32 -10.50 -3.69
CA VAL A 25 -8.48 -9.13 -3.13
C VAL A 25 -9.25 -9.16 -1.81
N ALA A 26 -10.28 -9.99 -1.70
CA ALA A 26 -11.09 -10.12 -0.49
C ALA A 26 -10.30 -10.71 0.69
N GLU A 27 -9.51 -11.76 0.43
CA GLU A 27 -8.64 -12.37 1.43
C GLU A 27 -7.55 -11.41 1.88
N LEU A 28 -6.90 -10.68 0.95
CA LEU A 28 -5.93 -9.66 1.30
C LEU A 28 -6.56 -8.53 2.13
N GLN A 29 -7.80 -8.12 1.81
CA GLN A 29 -8.54 -7.15 2.60
C GLN A 29 -8.74 -7.64 4.04
N GLN A 30 -9.15 -8.90 4.23
CA GLN A 30 -9.33 -9.48 5.56
C GLN A 30 -8.01 -9.58 6.33
N LEU A 31 -6.94 -9.99 5.64
CA LEU A 31 -5.59 -10.08 6.19
C LEU A 31 -5.11 -8.72 6.73
N LEU A 32 -5.28 -7.66 5.96
CA LEU A 32 -4.89 -6.30 6.33
C LEU A 32 -5.75 -5.71 7.46
N GLN A 33 -7.02 -6.09 7.55
CA GLN A 33 -7.89 -5.66 8.65
C GLN A 33 -7.44 -6.22 10.02
N GLY A 34 -6.75 -7.36 10.02
CA GLY A 34 -6.12 -7.94 11.21
C GLY A 34 -4.82 -7.26 11.64
N ALA A 35 -4.34 -6.26 10.89
CA ALA A 35 -3.12 -5.54 11.25
C ALA A 35 -3.30 -4.67 12.51
N PRO A 36 -2.28 -4.57 13.36
CA PRO A 36 -2.28 -3.60 14.45
C PRO A 36 -2.43 -2.18 13.89
N LYS A 37 -3.41 -1.44 14.37
CA LYS A 37 -3.61 -0.01 14.03
C LYS A 37 -2.67 0.86 14.85
N SER A 38 -1.38 0.63 14.76
CA SER A 38 -0.32 1.33 15.48
C SER A 38 0.38 2.33 14.58
N GLU A 39 1.02 3.31 15.20
CA GLU A 39 1.96 4.17 14.52
C GLU A 39 3.14 3.34 14.01
N ALA A 40 3.53 3.55 12.75
CA ALA A 40 4.67 2.89 12.14
C ALA A 40 5.74 3.92 11.79
N ARG A 41 7.01 3.57 11.92
CA ARG A 41 8.09 4.37 11.36
C ARG A 41 8.07 4.21 9.83
N TYR A 42 8.46 5.26 9.12
CA TYR A 42 8.53 5.20 7.67
C TYR A 42 9.81 5.87 7.14
N GLU A 43 10.22 5.44 5.99
CA GLU A 43 11.11 6.13 5.08
C GLU A 43 10.39 6.31 3.74
N GLU A 44 10.35 7.54 3.24
CA GLU A 44 9.73 7.85 1.97
C GLU A 44 10.73 8.54 1.06
N THR A 45 10.82 8.05 -0.16
CA THR A 45 11.61 8.66 -1.22
C THR A 45 10.65 9.16 -2.30
N ARG A 46 10.80 10.43 -2.65
CA ARG A 46 10.06 11.07 -3.75
C ARG A 46 11.02 11.42 -4.87
N GLU A 47 10.72 10.88 -6.03
CA GLU A 47 11.38 11.16 -7.29
C GLU A 47 10.43 11.97 -8.16
N SER A 48 10.93 12.98 -8.86
CA SER A 48 10.11 13.83 -9.72
C SER A 48 10.98 14.37 -10.87
N PRO A 49 10.43 14.50 -12.08
CA PRO A 49 11.13 15.14 -13.19
C PRO A 49 11.59 16.59 -12.91
N TRP A 50 10.99 17.22 -11.91
CA TRP A 50 11.27 18.60 -11.50
C TRP A 50 12.35 18.70 -10.40
N LEU A 51 12.77 17.59 -9.82
CA LEU A 51 13.78 17.54 -8.79
C LEU A 51 15.12 17.14 -9.38
N SER A 52 16.17 17.83 -8.99
CA SER A 52 17.56 17.50 -9.41
C SER A 52 18.07 16.20 -8.78
N SER A 53 17.46 15.78 -7.66
CA SER A 53 17.75 14.52 -6.96
C SER A 53 16.52 14.07 -6.16
N PRO A 54 16.39 12.77 -5.86
CA PRO A 54 15.33 12.29 -5.00
C PRO A 54 15.35 12.94 -3.62
N VAL A 55 14.17 13.19 -3.06
CA VAL A 55 14.01 13.71 -1.70
C VAL A 55 13.58 12.57 -0.80
N THR A 56 14.32 12.35 0.29
CA THR A 56 13.99 11.34 1.29
C THR A 56 13.52 12.01 2.58
N THR A 57 12.39 11.55 3.09
CA THR A 57 11.84 11.95 4.40
C THR A 57 11.71 10.74 5.30
N ARG A 58 11.83 10.95 6.61
CA ARG A 58 11.66 9.91 7.64
C ARG A 58 10.82 10.45 8.78
N GLY A 59 10.14 9.55 9.46
CA GLY A 59 9.32 9.90 10.61
C GLY A 59 8.36 8.79 11.00
N THR A 60 7.19 9.19 11.47
CA THR A 60 6.12 8.27 11.85
C THR A 60 4.85 8.50 11.05
N LEU A 61 4.11 7.44 10.85
CA LEU A 61 2.89 7.39 10.04
C LEU A 61 1.82 6.62 10.78
N ARG A 62 0.65 7.24 10.92
CA ARG A 62 -0.53 6.63 11.50
C ARG A 62 -1.69 6.73 10.52
N ALA A 63 -2.25 5.58 10.15
CA ALA A 63 -3.36 5.51 9.21
C ALA A 63 -4.61 4.92 9.83
N THR A 64 -5.74 5.55 9.52
CA THR A 64 -7.09 5.03 9.73
C THR A 64 -7.89 5.30 8.45
N PRO A 65 -9.06 4.68 8.24
CA PRO A 65 -9.90 4.99 7.08
C PRO A 65 -10.27 6.48 6.96
N GLN A 66 -10.33 7.21 8.09
CA GLN A 66 -10.73 8.62 8.15
C GLN A 66 -9.56 9.60 8.11
N MET A 67 -8.36 9.16 8.49
CA MET A 67 -7.21 10.05 8.63
C MET A 67 -5.89 9.33 8.36
N LEU A 68 -5.00 10.00 7.63
CA LEU A 68 -3.59 9.67 7.57
C LEU A 68 -2.80 10.81 8.22
N GLU A 69 -2.13 10.54 9.33
CA GLU A 69 -1.18 11.47 9.95
C GLU A 69 0.23 11.03 9.61
N LYS A 70 1.00 11.94 9.03
CA LYS A 70 2.40 11.77 8.68
C LYS A 70 3.20 12.82 9.42
N ARG A 71 3.97 12.39 10.41
CA ARG A 71 4.89 13.25 11.15
C ARG A 71 6.28 13.05 10.58
N VAL A 72 6.78 14.07 9.90
CA VAL A 72 8.14 14.11 9.35
C VAL A 72 9.08 14.55 10.46
N GLU A 73 10.15 13.79 10.67
CA GLU A 73 11.24 14.10 11.63
C GLU A 73 12.49 14.58 10.90
N SER A 74 12.70 14.14 9.66
CA SER A 74 13.87 14.49 8.86
C SER A 74 13.47 14.60 7.38
N PRO A 75 14.05 15.56 6.62
CA PRO A 75 15.11 16.52 7.00
C PRO A 75 14.60 17.71 7.81
N ARG A 76 13.30 17.99 7.82
CA ARG A 76 12.68 19.10 8.55
C ARG A 76 11.41 18.62 9.22
N GLU A 77 11.26 18.98 10.51
CA GLU A 77 10.06 18.64 11.25
C GLU A 77 8.82 19.31 10.68
N GLU A 78 7.79 18.52 10.41
CA GLU A 78 6.46 18.97 10.04
C GLU A 78 5.45 17.85 10.24
N THR A 79 4.18 18.20 10.34
CA THR A 79 3.11 17.21 10.42
C THR A 79 2.08 17.46 9.32
N TRP A 80 1.76 16.42 8.59
CA TRP A 80 0.67 16.40 7.62
C TRP A 80 -0.47 15.52 8.14
N ARG A 81 -1.69 16.02 8.04
CA ARG A 81 -2.90 15.26 8.28
C ARG A 81 -3.76 15.31 7.04
N LEU A 82 -4.03 14.15 6.46
CA LEU A 82 -4.95 13.99 5.36
C LEU A 82 -6.27 13.46 5.92
N LEU A 83 -7.28 14.32 5.93
CA LEU A 83 -8.64 14.05 6.39
C LEU A 83 -9.53 13.74 5.16
N GLU A 84 -10.83 13.62 5.36
CA GLU A 84 -11.76 13.34 4.26
C GLU A 84 -12.02 14.55 3.38
N ASP A 85 -12.01 15.75 3.95
CA ASP A 85 -12.38 17.00 3.31
C ASP A 85 -11.22 17.98 3.10
N ARG A 86 -10.06 17.73 3.72
CA ARG A 86 -8.93 18.66 3.74
C ARG A 86 -7.59 17.99 4.05
N ALA A 87 -6.53 18.68 3.64
CA ALA A 87 -5.19 18.46 4.15
C ALA A 87 -4.81 19.56 5.15
N GLU A 88 -4.17 19.19 6.25
CA GLU A 88 -3.63 20.10 7.25
C GLU A 88 -2.11 19.95 7.30
N TRP A 89 -1.42 21.07 7.29
CA TRP A 89 0.02 21.14 7.51
C TRP A 89 0.32 21.92 8.79
N ILE A 90 1.21 21.38 9.61
CA ILE A 90 1.70 21.99 10.83
C ILE A 90 3.22 22.06 10.73
N GLY A 91 3.76 23.25 10.80
CA GLY A 91 5.20 23.49 10.71
C GLY A 91 5.99 23.10 11.96
N PRO A 92 7.32 23.27 11.92
CA PRO A 92 8.23 22.91 13.00
C PRO A 92 7.82 23.52 14.35
N GLY A 93 7.92 22.72 15.43
CA GLY A 93 7.57 23.17 16.78
C GLY A 93 6.10 23.56 16.95
N GLY A 94 5.21 23.18 16.05
CA GLY A 94 3.79 23.61 16.05
C GLY A 94 3.59 25.02 15.49
N GLY A 95 4.65 25.65 15.00
CA GLY A 95 4.61 26.99 14.41
C GLY A 95 4.02 26.98 13.01
N GLY A 96 2.99 27.77 12.79
CA GLY A 96 2.31 27.88 11.51
C GLY A 96 1.40 26.68 11.22
N ARG A 97 0.16 26.98 10.86
CA ARG A 97 -0.81 25.99 10.36
C ARG A 97 -1.33 26.44 9.02
N LYS A 98 -1.43 25.51 8.09
CA LYS A 98 -2.08 25.71 6.79
C LYS A 98 -3.12 24.61 6.60
N GLN A 99 -4.20 24.97 5.97
CA GLN A 99 -5.28 24.06 5.63
C GLN A 99 -5.61 24.25 4.16
N ILE A 100 -5.81 23.14 3.46
CA ILE A 100 -6.20 23.11 2.06
C ILE A 100 -7.49 22.31 1.99
N LEU A 101 -8.58 22.96 1.67
CA LEU A 101 -9.87 22.31 1.44
C LEU A 101 -9.84 21.58 0.09
N PHE A 102 -10.25 20.34 0.07
CA PHE A 102 -10.22 19.53 -1.16
C PHE A 102 -11.21 20.02 -2.22
N SER A 103 -12.28 20.72 -1.82
CA SER A 103 -13.16 21.43 -2.77
C SER A 103 -12.42 22.47 -3.61
N GLN A 104 -11.27 22.96 -3.15
CA GLN A 104 -10.40 23.92 -3.86
C GLN A 104 -9.22 23.25 -4.57
N ALA A 105 -8.95 21.98 -4.28
CA ALA A 105 -7.82 21.21 -4.78
C ALA A 105 -8.20 19.75 -5.12
N PRO A 106 -9.05 19.50 -6.14
CA PRO A 106 -9.56 18.16 -6.44
C PRO A 106 -8.45 17.13 -6.74
N ALA A 107 -7.36 17.56 -7.37
CA ALA A 107 -6.21 16.68 -7.64
C ALA A 107 -5.55 16.19 -6.32
N LEU A 108 -5.40 17.09 -5.35
CA LEU A 108 -4.86 16.74 -4.04
C LEU A 108 -5.82 15.81 -3.28
N GLN A 109 -7.13 15.97 -3.44
CA GLN A 109 -8.13 15.10 -2.86
C GLN A 109 -7.94 13.65 -3.29
N VAL A 110 -7.77 13.41 -4.60
CA VAL A 110 -7.55 12.06 -5.15
C VAL A 110 -6.30 11.43 -4.53
N LEU A 111 -5.18 12.16 -4.51
CA LEU A 111 -3.92 11.67 -3.95
C LEU A 111 -4.04 11.37 -2.44
N ALA A 112 -4.68 12.28 -1.71
CA ALA A 112 -4.88 12.15 -0.26
C ALA A 112 -5.79 10.95 0.08
N ASP A 113 -6.90 10.79 -0.63
CA ASP A 113 -7.85 9.71 -0.40
C ASP A 113 -7.23 8.34 -0.69
N VAL A 114 -6.52 8.25 -1.81
CA VAL A 114 -5.82 7.03 -2.19
C VAL A 114 -4.73 6.69 -1.19
N SER A 115 -3.87 7.64 -0.81
CA SER A 115 -2.79 7.40 0.16
C SER A 115 -3.34 6.97 1.52
N ARG A 116 -4.39 7.61 1.98
CA ARG A 116 -5.07 7.29 3.23
C ARG A 116 -5.64 5.87 3.23
N ARG A 117 -6.38 5.49 2.18
CA ARG A 117 -7.01 4.17 2.04
C ARG A 117 -5.98 3.07 1.82
N ALA A 118 -5.00 3.30 0.95
CA ALA A 118 -3.94 2.34 0.68
C ALA A 118 -3.13 2.02 1.94
N THR A 119 -2.74 3.05 2.70
CA THR A 119 -1.99 2.87 3.95
C THR A 119 -2.84 2.23 5.05
N ALA A 120 -4.15 2.48 5.07
CA ALA A 120 -5.09 1.84 6.00
C ALA A 120 -5.46 0.40 5.60
N GLY A 121 -5.05 -0.06 4.41
CA GLY A 121 -5.42 -1.38 3.89
C GLY A 121 -6.88 -1.50 3.46
N ASP A 122 -7.54 -0.38 3.13
CA ASP A 122 -8.95 -0.35 2.71
C ASP A 122 -9.07 -0.64 1.19
N LEU A 123 -8.81 -1.89 0.80
CA LEU A 123 -8.86 -2.31 -0.60
C LEU A 123 -10.29 -2.29 -1.16
N ALA A 124 -11.28 -2.54 -0.34
CA ALA A 124 -12.70 -2.53 -0.75
C ALA A 124 -13.13 -1.13 -1.24
N ALA A 125 -12.67 -0.08 -0.55
CA ALA A 125 -12.91 1.28 -0.98
C ALA A 125 -12.11 1.63 -2.24
N LEU A 126 -10.86 1.18 -2.36
CA LEU A 126 -10.02 1.39 -3.55
C LEU A 126 -10.55 0.66 -4.78
N ALA A 127 -11.17 -0.51 -4.62
CA ALA A 127 -11.75 -1.27 -5.74
C ALA A 127 -12.88 -0.55 -6.49
N ARG A 128 -13.39 0.56 -5.97
CA ARG A 128 -14.37 1.40 -6.69
C ARG A 128 -13.71 2.17 -7.83
N ASP A 129 -12.47 2.58 -7.66
CA ASP A 129 -11.74 3.46 -8.55
C ASP A 129 -10.55 2.79 -9.25
N PHE A 130 -10.21 1.56 -8.85
CA PHE A 130 -9.08 0.81 -9.36
C PHE A 130 -9.44 -0.63 -9.69
N ASP A 131 -8.81 -1.16 -10.73
CA ASP A 131 -8.68 -2.58 -10.96
C ASP A 131 -7.51 -3.09 -10.14
N ILE A 132 -7.77 -4.08 -9.27
CA ILE A 132 -6.78 -4.58 -8.31
C ILE A 132 -6.39 -6.01 -8.69
N VAL A 133 -5.10 -6.24 -8.88
CA VAL A 133 -4.51 -7.56 -9.13
C VAL A 133 -3.60 -7.91 -7.96
N VAL A 134 -3.93 -8.97 -7.24
CA VAL A 134 -3.13 -9.51 -6.13
C VAL A 134 -2.28 -10.66 -6.63
N ARG A 135 -1.04 -10.77 -6.15
CA ARG A 135 -0.10 -11.85 -6.42
C ARG A 135 0.56 -12.31 -5.11
N GLY A 136 0.96 -13.58 -5.08
CA GLY A 136 1.58 -14.18 -3.91
C GLY A 136 0.59 -14.92 -3.02
N ASP A 137 0.96 -15.10 -1.78
CA ASP A 137 0.20 -15.81 -0.74
C ASP A 137 0.11 -14.99 0.55
N GLU A 138 -0.51 -15.53 1.61
CA GLU A 138 -0.66 -14.84 2.90
C GLU A 138 0.69 -14.47 3.56
N ARG A 139 1.79 -15.10 3.18
CA ARG A 139 3.12 -14.82 3.74
C ARG A 139 3.81 -13.65 3.04
N VAL A 140 3.76 -13.63 1.70
CA VAL A 140 4.38 -12.58 0.88
C VAL A 140 3.45 -12.26 -0.26
N TRP A 141 3.01 -11.02 -0.35
CA TRP A 141 2.03 -10.58 -1.33
C TRP A 141 2.38 -9.23 -1.93
N SER A 142 1.86 -9.00 -3.12
CA SER A 142 1.80 -7.69 -3.75
C SER A 142 0.42 -7.44 -4.33
N ALA A 143 -0.01 -6.19 -4.35
CA ALA A 143 -1.24 -5.77 -5.03
C ALA A 143 -0.92 -4.60 -5.95
N GLN A 144 -1.28 -4.75 -7.22
CA GLN A 144 -1.13 -3.71 -8.23
C GLN A 144 -2.51 -3.13 -8.53
N LEU A 145 -2.62 -1.80 -8.44
CA LEU A 145 -3.84 -1.06 -8.61
C LEU A 145 -3.71 -0.17 -9.87
N GLN A 146 -4.58 -0.41 -10.85
CA GLN A 146 -4.67 0.38 -12.07
C GLN A 146 -5.90 1.29 -12.00
N PRO A 147 -5.73 2.62 -12.12
CA PRO A 147 -6.85 3.54 -12.12
C PRO A 147 -7.81 3.26 -13.28
N ARG A 148 -9.13 3.27 -12.99
CA ARG A 148 -10.17 3.09 -14.01
C ARG A 148 -11.15 4.25 -14.12
N THR A 149 -11.35 5.01 -13.03
CA THR A 149 -12.24 6.18 -13.08
C THR A 149 -11.52 7.41 -13.65
N PRO A 150 -12.21 8.28 -14.43
CA PRO A 150 -11.58 9.43 -15.08
C PRO A 150 -10.86 10.37 -14.11
N ASP A 151 -11.42 10.58 -12.92
CA ASP A 151 -10.85 11.51 -11.94
C ASP A 151 -9.50 11.00 -11.42
N VAL A 152 -9.40 9.69 -11.13
CA VAL A 152 -8.18 9.08 -10.66
C VAL A 152 -7.16 8.91 -11.79
N THR A 153 -7.60 8.49 -12.99
CA THR A 153 -6.73 8.29 -14.16
C THR A 153 -6.03 9.58 -14.60
N ARG A 154 -6.64 10.75 -14.37
CA ARG A 154 -5.99 12.04 -14.65
C ARG A 154 -4.82 12.34 -13.72
N GLN A 155 -4.80 11.78 -12.54
CA GLN A 155 -3.79 12.09 -11.50
C GLN A 155 -2.76 10.96 -11.36
N LEU A 156 -3.20 9.72 -11.43
CA LEU A 156 -2.38 8.55 -11.12
C LEU A 156 -2.18 7.68 -12.36
N GLU A 157 -0.99 7.10 -12.44
CA GLU A 157 -0.64 6.05 -13.39
C GLU A 157 -0.85 4.67 -12.78
N SER A 158 -0.31 4.44 -11.58
CA SER A 158 -0.45 3.17 -10.87
C SER A 158 -0.17 3.33 -9.37
N ILE A 159 -0.63 2.33 -8.61
CA ILE A 159 -0.23 2.13 -7.22
C ILE A 159 0.22 0.68 -7.06
N GLU A 160 1.24 0.47 -6.24
CA GLU A 160 1.68 -0.86 -5.85
C GLU A 160 1.78 -0.94 -4.33
N LEU A 161 1.21 -2.00 -3.77
CA LEU A 161 1.31 -2.37 -2.36
C LEU A 161 2.10 -3.67 -2.27
N GLN A 162 3.03 -3.75 -1.31
CA GLN A 162 3.77 -4.97 -1.01
C GLN A 162 3.77 -5.20 0.49
N GLY A 163 3.67 -6.46 0.90
CA GLY A 163 3.65 -6.78 2.31
C GLY A 163 3.93 -8.23 2.64
N THR A 164 3.98 -8.50 3.94
CA THR A 164 4.16 -9.85 4.51
C THR A 164 3.16 -10.06 5.64
N GLY A 165 2.48 -11.22 5.64
CA GLY A 165 1.41 -11.45 6.59
C GLY A 165 0.37 -10.34 6.50
N ASN A 166 -0.08 -9.84 7.63
CA ASN A 166 -1.05 -8.76 7.71
C ASN A 166 -0.43 -7.34 7.67
N ARG A 167 0.86 -7.20 7.30
CA ARG A 167 1.56 -5.92 7.35
C ARG A 167 1.87 -5.41 5.95
N LEU A 168 1.39 -4.23 5.64
CA LEU A 168 1.90 -3.43 4.53
C LEU A 168 3.33 -3.00 4.85
N GLN A 169 4.24 -3.17 3.89
CA GLN A 169 5.65 -2.78 4.02
C GLN A 169 6.04 -1.70 3.04
N VAL A 170 5.51 -1.76 1.83
CA VAL A 170 5.84 -0.79 0.78
C VAL A 170 4.57 -0.31 0.11
N LEU A 171 4.46 1.00 -0.03
CA LEU A 171 3.49 1.69 -0.87
C LEU A 171 4.24 2.48 -1.93
N ILE A 172 3.96 2.22 -3.20
CA ILE A 172 4.48 2.99 -4.32
C ILE A 172 3.31 3.67 -5.02
N VAL A 173 3.41 4.96 -5.21
CA VAL A 173 2.44 5.77 -5.97
C VAL A 173 3.16 6.39 -7.15
N VAL A 174 2.65 6.17 -8.35
CA VAL A 174 3.15 6.77 -9.59
C VAL A 174 2.08 7.72 -10.13
N GLU A 175 2.46 8.99 -10.25
CA GLU A 175 1.59 10.04 -10.77
C GLU A 175 1.75 10.19 -12.29
N ARG A 176 0.70 10.62 -12.97
CA ARG A 176 0.72 10.88 -14.43
C ARG A 176 1.78 11.88 -14.87
N ARG A 177 2.20 12.76 -13.98
CA ARG A 177 3.24 13.76 -14.25
C ARG A 177 4.66 13.22 -14.08
N GLY A 178 4.80 11.92 -13.80
CA GLY A 178 6.09 11.24 -13.63
C GLY A 178 6.67 11.34 -12.22
N GLU A 179 5.92 11.85 -11.26
CA GLU A 179 6.33 11.74 -9.85
C GLU A 179 6.12 10.30 -9.37
N ARG A 180 7.13 9.80 -8.65
CA ARG A 180 7.10 8.50 -7.99
C ARG A 180 7.41 8.67 -6.52
N THR A 181 6.48 8.25 -5.67
CA THR A 181 6.65 8.23 -4.22
C THR A 181 6.72 6.80 -3.75
N THR A 182 7.79 6.44 -3.07
CA THR A 182 7.98 5.12 -2.46
C THR A 182 8.03 5.28 -0.95
N THR A 183 7.02 4.79 -0.24
CA THR A 183 6.96 4.79 1.23
C THR A 183 7.24 3.38 1.73
N ARG A 184 8.27 3.22 2.56
CA ARG A 184 8.60 1.98 3.27
C ARG A 184 8.19 2.11 4.72
N LEU A 185 7.36 1.20 5.20
CA LEU A 185 6.99 1.08 6.61
C LEU A 185 8.02 0.19 7.30
N LEU A 186 8.64 0.72 8.33
CA LEU A 186 9.69 0.04 9.08
C LEU A 186 9.07 -0.72 10.26
N PRO A 187 9.67 -1.86 10.68
CA PRO A 187 9.19 -2.66 11.80
C PRO A 187 9.28 -1.93 13.15
#